data_8d0bf190c6d138b307f6120f2d5fcb8a
#
_entry.id   8d0bf190c6d138b307f6120f2d5fcb8a
#
_cell.length_a   1.000
_cell.length_b   1.000
_cell.length_c   1.000
_cell.angle_alpha   90.00
_cell.angle_beta   90.00
_cell.angle_gamma   90.00
#
_symmetry.space_group_name_H-M   'P 1'
#
loop_
_entity.id
_entity.type
_entity.pdbx_description
1 polymer ?
#
loop_
_entity_poly.entity_id
_entity_poly.type
_entity_poly.pdbx_seq_one_letter_code
_entity_poly.pdbx_strand_id
1 'polypeptide(L)'
;MKSTILIVTASLFFLYSCSQDISNSKVPSVVLNTVQAKFGSANKIEWEKKNDQYEAEFRMDSIDYAVYVDAAGKLVMYKMDIKENELPAAVSLIIRTEYIGYKIDDAEKIEKDGITYYQVELEGKGKKDIKLNFTADGKLAPEMSYFK
;
A
#
# COMPACT_ATOMS: atom_id res chain seq x y z
N MET A 1 54.85 -14.33 17.73
CA MET A 1 53.42 -14.56 17.97
C MET A 1 52.66 -13.82 16.85
N LYS A 2 52.10 -14.55 15.87
CA LYS A 2 51.40 -13.97 14.73
C LYS A 2 49.89 -13.99 15.06
N SER A 3 49.30 -12.82 15.22
CA SER A 3 47.87 -12.66 15.50
C SER A 3 47.10 -12.68 14.18
N THR A 4 46.27 -13.70 13.96
CA THR A 4 45.46 -13.87 12.78
C THR A 4 44.11 -13.19 13.06
N ILE A 5 43.83 -12.05 12.39
CA ILE A 5 42.55 -11.35 12.47
C ILE A 5 41.58 -12.05 11.51
N LEU A 6 40.56 -12.67 12.07
CA LEU A 6 39.46 -13.28 11.32
C LEU A 6 38.44 -12.18 10.98
N ILE A 7 38.42 -11.77 9.71
CA ILE A 7 37.40 -10.82 9.20
C ILE A 7 36.14 -11.61 8.87
N VAL A 8 35.13 -11.50 9.72
CA VAL A 8 33.80 -12.02 9.45
C VAL A 8 33.06 -11.00 8.57
N THR A 9 32.99 -11.28 7.27
CA THR A 9 32.16 -10.51 6.34
C THR A 9 30.71 -10.91 6.54
N ALA A 10 29.94 -10.07 7.23
CA ALA A 10 28.49 -10.18 7.31
C ALA A 10 27.88 -9.82 5.94
N SER A 11 27.50 -10.83 5.19
CA SER A 11 26.70 -10.65 3.95
C SER A 11 25.31 -10.18 4.33
N LEU A 12 25.02 -8.88 4.14
CA LEU A 12 23.64 -8.37 4.16
C LEU A 12 22.92 -8.96 2.94
N PHE A 13 22.07 -9.94 3.17
CA PHE A 13 21.08 -10.35 2.20
C PHE A 13 20.00 -9.25 2.10
N PHE A 14 20.12 -8.39 1.09
CA PHE A 14 19.02 -7.56 0.68
C PHE A 14 17.95 -8.48 0.07
N LEU A 15 16.85 -8.66 0.78
CA LEU A 15 15.66 -9.26 0.22
C LEU A 15 15.07 -8.25 -0.77
N TYR A 16 15.44 -8.37 -2.04
CA TYR A 16 14.73 -7.69 -3.12
C TYR A 16 13.34 -8.30 -3.17
N SER A 17 12.31 -7.54 -2.82
CA SER A 17 10.94 -7.88 -3.17
C SER A 17 10.87 -7.88 -4.69
N CYS A 18 10.79 -9.06 -5.29
CA CYS A 18 10.68 -9.22 -6.73
C CYS A 18 9.20 -9.02 -7.09
N SER A 19 8.83 -7.80 -7.51
CA SER A 19 7.59 -7.54 -8.21
C SER A 19 7.77 -7.96 -9.67
N GLN A 20 6.83 -8.69 -10.23
CA GLN A 20 6.86 -9.14 -11.62
C GLN A 20 5.49 -8.93 -12.27
N ASP A 21 5.45 -8.11 -13.31
CA ASP A 21 4.28 -7.98 -14.18
C ASP A 21 3.93 -9.33 -14.79
N ILE A 22 2.67 -9.71 -14.70
CA ILE A 22 2.18 -10.98 -15.24
C ILE A 22 0.95 -10.76 -16.10
N SER A 23 0.83 -11.58 -17.13
CA SER A 23 -0.38 -11.60 -17.94
C SER A 23 -1.55 -12.22 -17.17
N ASN A 24 -2.77 -11.77 -17.47
CA ASN A 24 -4.01 -12.29 -16.88
C ASN A 24 -4.11 -13.83 -16.95
N SER A 25 -3.58 -14.46 -17.99
CA SER A 25 -3.56 -15.92 -18.16
C SER A 25 -2.68 -16.66 -17.15
N LYS A 26 -1.78 -15.96 -16.46
CA LYS A 26 -0.90 -16.52 -15.42
C LYS A 26 -1.45 -16.31 -13.99
N VAL A 27 -2.54 -15.56 -13.85
CA VAL A 27 -3.20 -15.33 -12.56
C VAL A 27 -4.11 -16.54 -12.27
N PRO A 28 -4.04 -17.15 -11.06
CA PRO A 28 -4.93 -18.24 -10.70
C PRO A 28 -6.40 -17.82 -10.79
N SER A 29 -7.26 -18.71 -11.27
CA SER A 29 -8.70 -18.44 -11.45
C SER A 29 -9.39 -18.03 -10.13
N VAL A 30 -8.97 -18.58 -9.00
CA VAL A 30 -9.50 -18.21 -7.68
C VAL A 30 -9.22 -16.75 -7.34
N VAL A 31 -8.04 -16.24 -7.73
CA VAL A 31 -7.65 -14.82 -7.55
C VAL A 31 -8.48 -13.92 -8.47
N LEU A 32 -8.58 -14.27 -9.76
CA LEU A 32 -9.42 -13.56 -10.72
C LEU A 32 -10.86 -13.45 -10.23
N ASN A 33 -11.42 -14.57 -9.75
CA ASN A 33 -12.80 -14.64 -9.25
C ASN A 33 -13.01 -13.74 -8.02
N THR A 34 -12.02 -13.64 -7.12
CA THR A 34 -12.10 -12.79 -5.94
C THR A 34 -12.18 -11.31 -6.34
N VAL A 35 -11.32 -10.88 -7.27
CA VAL A 35 -11.36 -9.48 -7.75
C VAL A 35 -12.66 -9.22 -8.50
N GLN A 36 -13.09 -10.13 -9.39
CA GLN A 36 -14.33 -9.98 -10.15
C GLN A 36 -15.58 -9.95 -9.25
N ALA A 37 -15.62 -10.77 -8.19
CA ALA A 37 -16.75 -10.80 -7.26
C ALA A 37 -16.91 -9.50 -6.47
N LYS A 38 -15.79 -8.85 -6.10
CA LYS A 38 -15.82 -7.61 -5.32
C LYS A 38 -15.89 -6.35 -6.21
N PHE A 39 -15.22 -6.37 -7.36
CA PHE A 39 -15.05 -5.24 -8.27
C PHE A 39 -15.55 -5.61 -9.68
N GLY A 40 -16.81 -6.02 -9.77
CA GLY A 40 -17.39 -6.61 -10.99
C GLY A 40 -17.36 -5.74 -12.24
N SER A 41 -17.24 -4.42 -12.10
CA SER A 41 -17.09 -3.47 -13.23
C SER A 41 -15.61 -3.15 -13.56
N ALA A 42 -14.65 -3.70 -12.80
CA ALA A 42 -13.23 -3.50 -13.09
C ALA A 42 -12.87 -4.08 -14.48
N ASN A 43 -12.16 -3.32 -15.25
CA ASN A 43 -11.65 -3.70 -16.57
C ASN A 43 -10.23 -3.17 -16.74
N LYS A 44 -9.50 -3.70 -17.76
CA LYS A 44 -8.10 -3.34 -18.01
C LYS A 44 -7.23 -3.48 -16.78
N ILE A 45 -7.40 -4.60 -16.06
CA ILE A 45 -6.64 -4.88 -14.84
C ILE A 45 -5.20 -5.20 -15.21
N GLU A 46 -4.28 -4.48 -14.61
CA GLU A 46 -2.86 -4.76 -14.62
C GLU A 46 -2.53 -5.66 -13.44
N TRP A 47 -1.72 -6.69 -13.66
CA TRP A 47 -1.42 -7.69 -12.64
C TRP A 47 0.06 -7.75 -12.34
N GLU A 48 0.38 -7.71 -11.06
CA GLU A 48 1.72 -8.00 -10.55
C GLU A 48 1.70 -9.20 -9.60
N LYS A 49 2.77 -9.98 -9.64
CA LYS A 49 3.02 -10.98 -8.61
C LYS A 49 4.04 -10.43 -7.63
N LYS A 50 3.61 -10.26 -6.37
CA LYS A 50 4.43 -9.79 -5.24
C LYS A 50 4.58 -10.92 -4.21
N ASN A 51 5.70 -11.65 -4.28
CA ASN A 51 5.95 -12.85 -3.44
C ASN A 51 4.86 -13.92 -3.62
N ASP A 52 4.06 -14.16 -2.58
CA ASP A 52 2.95 -15.13 -2.54
C ASP A 52 1.57 -14.48 -2.79
N GLN A 53 1.54 -13.18 -3.11
CA GLN A 53 0.32 -12.42 -3.38
C GLN A 53 0.27 -11.95 -4.84
N TYR A 54 -0.94 -11.64 -5.26
CA TYR A 54 -1.25 -11.03 -6.55
C TYR A 54 -1.85 -9.65 -6.31
N GLU A 55 -1.31 -8.65 -6.97
CA GLU A 55 -1.84 -7.30 -6.99
C GLU A 55 -2.56 -7.08 -8.31
N ALA A 56 -3.76 -6.54 -8.21
CA ALA A 56 -4.57 -6.10 -9.32
C ALA A 56 -4.71 -4.58 -9.26
N GLU A 57 -4.17 -3.87 -10.25
CA GLU A 57 -4.33 -2.42 -10.38
C GLU A 57 -5.30 -2.12 -11.50
N PHE A 58 -6.24 -1.24 -11.25
CA PHE A 58 -7.24 -0.81 -12.23
C PHE A 58 -7.88 0.52 -11.85
N ARG A 59 -8.47 1.17 -12.85
CA ARG A 59 -9.30 2.35 -12.63
C ARG A 59 -10.77 2.01 -12.81
N MET A 60 -11.58 2.41 -11.82
CA MET A 60 -13.02 2.25 -11.83
C MET A 60 -13.67 3.56 -11.35
N ASP A 61 -14.64 4.09 -12.13
CA ASP A 61 -15.34 5.35 -11.83
C ASP A 61 -14.37 6.54 -11.59
N SER A 62 -13.26 6.59 -12.33
CA SER A 62 -12.19 7.61 -12.23
C SER A 62 -11.38 7.56 -10.94
N ILE A 63 -11.47 6.47 -10.17
CA ILE A 63 -10.71 6.21 -8.97
C ILE A 63 -9.73 5.07 -9.25
N ASP A 64 -8.49 5.21 -8.84
CA ASP A 64 -7.47 4.18 -8.92
C ASP A 64 -7.57 3.22 -7.72
N TYR A 65 -7.45 1.94 -8.01
CA TYR A 65 -7.51 0.86 -7.03
C TYR A 65 -6.29 -0.04 -7.14
N ALA A 66 -5.78 -0.50 -6.01
CA ALA A 66 -4.86 -1.63 -5.93
C ALA A 66 -5.43 -2.67 -4.95
N VAL A 67 -5.56 -3.91 -5.41
CA VAL A 67 -6.22 -5.01 -4.69
C VAL A 67 -5.24 -6.16 -4.53
N TYR A 68 -5.01 -6.59 -3.30
CA TYR A 68 -4.07 -7.66 -2.96
C TYR A 68 -4.84 -8.93 -2.58
N VAL A 69 -4.55 -10.01 -3.27
CA VAL A 69 -5.18 -11.33 -3.09
C VAL A 69 -4.08 -12.37 -2.93
N ASP A 70 -4.18 -13.27 -1.96
CA ASP A 70 -3.25 -14.37 -1.82
C ASP A 70 -3.48 -15.47 -2.87
N ALA A 71 -2.55 -16.42 -2.98
CA ALA A 71 -2.63 -17.50 -3.95
C ALA A 71 -3.84 -18.46 -3.73
N ALA A 72 -4.42 -18.45 -2.54
CA ALA A 72 -5.63 -19.23 -2.21
C ALA A 72 -6.93 -18.48 -2.59
N GLY A 73 -6.82 -17.23 -3.07
CA GLY A 73 -7.95 -16.40 -3.45
C GLY A 73 -8.54 -15.60 -2.28
N LYS A 74 -7.87 -15.51 -1.12
CA LYS A 74 -8.32 -14.66 -0.03
C LYS A 74 -7.96 -13.20 -0.33
N LEU A 75 -8.94 -12.31 -0.26
CA LEU A 75 -8.68 -10.87 -0.29
C LEU A 75 -7.89 -10.47 0.95
N VAL A 76 -6.68 -9.98 0.76
CA VAL A 76 -5.78 -9.54 1.84
C VAL A 76 -6.08 -8.10 2.23
N MET A 77 -6.11 -7.22 1.22
CA MET A 77 -6.45 -5.82 1.38
C MET A 77 -6.77 -5.20 0.03
N TYR A 78 -7.35 -4.03 0.05
CA TYR A 78 -7.36 -3.14 -1.12
C TYR A 78 -7.18 -1.70 -0.68
N LYS A 79 -6.65 -0.88 -1.58
CA LYS A 79 -6.57 0.56 -1.44
C LYS A 79 -7.24 1.26 -2.61
N MET A 80 -7.69 2.46 -2.38
CA MET A 80 -8.28 3.32 -3.40
C MET A 80 -7.92 4.77 -3.11
N ASP A 81 -7.66 5.53 -4.17
CA ASP A 81 -7.43 6.96 -4.06
C ASP A 81 -8.66 7.67 -3.54
N ILE A 82 -8.46 8.65 -2.68
CA ILE A 82 -9.51 9.54 -2.18
C ILE A 82 -9.05 10.99 -2.27
N LYS A 83 -9.99 11.91 -2.31
CA LYS A 83 -9.69 13.34 -2.23
C LYS A 83 -9.42 13.75 -0.79
N GLU A 84 -8.66 14.83 -0.61
CA GLU A 84 -8.38 15.40 0.72
C GLU A 84 -9.65 15.64 1.55
N ASN A 85 -10.73 16.09 0.91
CA ASN A 85 -12.00 16.36 1.59
C ASN A 85 -12.80 15.09 1.97
N GLU A 86 -12.34 13.91 1.56
CA GLU A 86 -12.91 12.60 1.92
C GLU A 86 -12.18 11.98 3.13
N LEU A 87 -11.07 12.57 3.57
CA LEU A 87 -10.40 12.17 4.81
C LEU A 87 -11.32 12.41 6.02
N PRO A 88 -11.30 11.50 7.02
CA PRO A 88 -11.99 11.75 8.29
C PRO A 88 -11.56 13.07 8.92
N ALA A 89 -12.52 13.78 9.52
CA ALA A 89 -12.25 15.06 10.16
C ALA A 89 -11.14 14.97 11.24
N ALA A 90 -11.06 13.86 11.95
CA ALA A 90 -10.02 13.60 12.94
C ALA A 90 -8.62 13.52 12.30
N VAL A 91 -8.48 12.82 11.15
CA VAL A 91 -7.22 12.73 10.40
C VAL A 91 -6.81 14.11 9.89
N SER A 92 -7.74 14.83 9.24
CA SER A 92 -7.49 16.19 8.73
C SER A 92 -7.12 17.16 9.84
N LEU A 93 -7.70 17.01 11.05
CA LEU A 93 -7.35 17.84 12.22
C LEU A 93 -5.91 17.58 12.65
N ILE A 94 -5.50 16.33 12.82
CA ILE A 94 -4.13 15.95 13.21
C ILE A 94 -3.13 16.46 12.21
N ILE A 95 -3.39 16.29 10.89
CA ILE A 95 -2.47 16.77 9.85
C ILE A 95 -2.27 18.31 9.97
N ARG A 96 -3.35 19.06 10.14
CA ARG A 96 -3.27 20.53 10.26
C ARG A 96 -2.57 21.02 11.53
N THR A 97 -2.66 20.25 12.63
CA THR A 97 -2.11 20.69 13.93
C THR A 97 -0.70 20.20 14.18
N GLU A 98 -0.39 18.95 13.79
CA GLU A 98 0.88 18.31 14.09
C GLU A 98 1.90 18.42 12.94
N TYR A 99 1.43 18.57 11.69
CA TYR A 99 2.28 18.61 10.49
C TYR A 99 2.27 19.99 9.82
N ILE A 100 2.47 21.03 10.63
CA ILE A 100 2.48 22.44 10.16
C ILE A 100 3.54 22.64 9.10
N GLY A 101 3.16 23.23 7.97
CA GLY A 101 4.04 23.51 6.82
C GLY A 101 4.20 22.34 5.85
N TYR A 102 3.40 21.29 6.02
CA TYR A 102 3.18 20.25 5.02
C TYR A 102 1.84 20.45 4.31
N LYS A 103 1.74 19.90 3.11
CA LYS A 103 0.50 19.78 2.34
C LYS A 103 0.24 18.31 2.07
N ILE A 104 -1.01 17.93 1.95
CA ILE A 104 -1.39 16.60 1.48
C ILE A 104 -1.10 16.56 -0.02
N ASP A 105 -0.23 15.66 -0.43
CA ASP A 105 0.11 15.38 -1.82
C ASP A 105 -0.75 14.22 -2.34
N ASP A 106 -0.88 13.18 -1.53
CA ASP A 106 -1.69 12.00 -1.87
C ASP A 106 -2.45 11.49 -0.65
N ALA A 107 -3.63 10.91 -0.89
CA ALA A 107 -4.46 10.31 0.13
C ALA A 107 -5.18 9.07 -0.40
N GLU A 108 -5.09 7.98 0.34
CA GLU A 108 -5.69 6.69 0.00
C GLU A 108 -6.48 6.14 1.18
N LYS A 109 -7.57 5.47 0.87
CA LYS A 109 -8.32 4.65 1.82
C LYS A 109 -7.93 3.19 1.66
N ILE A 110 -7.59 2.53 2.74
CA ILE A 110 -7.18 1.11 2.79
C ILE A 110 -8.18 0.32 3.61
N GLU A 111 -8.65 -0.79 3.06
CA GLU A 111 -9.44 -1.79 3.78
C GLU A 111 -8.60 -3.05 3.95
N LYS A 112 -8.32 -3.42 5.20
CA LYS A 112 -7.53 -4.60 5.56
C LYS A 112 -8.09 -5.26 6.80
N ASP A 113 -8.35 -6.57 6.73
CA ASP A 113 -8.88 -7.39 7.84
C ASP A 113 -10.14 -6.77 8.51
N GLY A 114 -10.99 -6.10 7.73
CA GLY A 114 -12.21 -5.43 8.21
C GLY A 114 -11.97 -4.10 8.92
N ILE A 115 -10.74 -3.59 8.89
CA ILE A 115 -10.37 -2.29 9.46
C ILE A 115 -10.06 -1.33 8.32
N THR A 116 -10.58 -0.10 8.44
CA THR A 116 -10.28 0.99 7.52
C THR A 116 -9.12 1.82 8.04
N TYR A 117 -8.13 2.04 7.17
CA TYR A 117 -7.00 2.94 7.39
C TYR A 117 -7.00 4.03 6.32
N TYR A 118 -6.28 5.11 6.61
CA TYR A 118 -6.06 6.23 5.70
C TYR A 118 -4.55 6.45 5.57
N GLN A 119 -4.05 6.24 4.37
CA GLN A 119 -2.65 6.46 4.03
C GLN A 119 -2.52 7.84 3.41
N VAL A 120 -1.57 8.63 3.87
CA VAL A 120 -1.38 10.00 3.43
C VAL A 120 0.09 10.26 3.15
N GLU A 121 0.40 10.86 2.00
CA GLU A 121 1.69 11.44 1.70
C GLU A 121 1.63 12.94 1.91
N LEU A 122 2.56 13.45 2.69
CA LEU A 122 2.67 14.86 3.01
C LEU A 122 3.93 15.45 2.38
N GLU A 123 3.75 16.40 1.47
CA GLU A 123 4.84 17.16 0.85
C GLU A 123 5.21 18.36 1.71
N GLY A 124 6.51 18.54 1.98
CA GLY A 124 7.04 19.67 2.72
C GLY A 124 7.94 20.55 1.88
N LYS A 125 7.63 21.83 1.70
CA LYS A 125 8.48 22.77 0.95
C LYS A 125 9.87 22.84 1.56
N GLY A 126 10.87 22.26 0.87
CA GLY A 126 12.26 22.20 1.33
C GLY A 126 12.49 21.23 2.51
N LYS A 127 11.55 20.33 2.76
CA LYS A 127 11.61 19.27 3.77
C LYS A 127 11.46 17.93 3.07
N LYS A 128 11.81 16.84 3.78
CA LYS A 128 11.54 15.48 3.31
C LYS A 128 10.05 15.18 3.42
N ASP A 129 9.51 14.52 2.40
CA ASP A 129 8.13 14.04 2.43
C ASP A 129 7.90 13.02 3.54
N ILE A 130 6.70 13.01 4.08
CA ILE A 130 6.29 12.16 5.19
C ILE A 130 5.15 11.26 4.71
N LYS A 131 5.29 9.96 4.99
CA LYS A 131 4.28 8.95 4.67
C LYS A 131 3.70 8.42 5.97
N LEU A 132 2.38 8.51 6.12
CA LEU A 132 1.67 8.23 7.36
C LEU A 132 0.47 7.34 7.09
N ASN A 133 0.18 6.45 8.06
CA ASN A 133 -1.07 5.72 8.11
C ASN A 133 -1.83 6.11 9.36
N PHE A 134 -3.13 6.32 9.22
CA PHE A 134 -4.05 6.67 10.30
C PHE A 134 -5.22 5.70 10.36
N THR A 135 -5.75 5.51 11.54
CA THR A 135 -7.11 4.98 11.75
C THR A 135 -8.14 6.11 11.58
N ALA A 136 -9.41 5.77 11.41
CA ALA A 136 -10.47 6.77 11.17
C ALA A 136 -10.65 7.79 12.30
N ASP A 137 -10.23 7.45 13.53
CA ASP A 137 -10.25 8.35 14.70
C ASP A 137 -9.00 9.24 14.81
N GLY A 138 -8.14 9.24 13.79
CA GLY A 138 -6.95 10.11 13.66
C GLY A 138 -5.71 9.60 14.39
N LYS A 139 -5.71 8.39 14.92
CA LYS A 139 -4.50 7.81 15.53
C LYS A 139 -3.57 7.30 14.45
N LEU A 140 -2.27 7.50 14.67
CA LEU A 140 -1.24 6.89 13.82
C LEU A 140 -1.30 5.35 13.94
N ALA A 141 -1.13 4.68 12.81
CA ALA A 141 -1.06 3.23 12.67
C ALA A 141 0.32 2.81 12.15
N PRO A 142 1.39 2.93 12.97
CA PRO A 142 2.76 2.67 12.53
C PRO A 142 3.03 1.19 12.20
N GLU A 143 2.16 0.28 12.69
CA GLU A 143 2.18 -1.15 12.36
C GLU A 143 1.78 -1.44 10.90
N MET A 144 1.08 -0.50 10.26
CA MET A 144 0.75 -0.57 8.85
C MET A 144 1.95 -0.11 8.03
N SER A 145 2.45 -1.00 7.15
CA SER A 145 3.41 -0.58 6.13
C SER A 145 2.77 0.43 5.19
N TYR A 146 3.54 1.40 4.72
CA TYR A 146 3.09 2.27 3.64
C TYR A 146 3.09 1.46 2.33
N PHE A 147 1.96 1.42 1.65
CA PHE A 147 1.79 0.74 0.37
C PHE A 147 1.95 1.74 -0.77
N LYS A 148 2.83 1.39 -1.72
CA LYS A 148 3.00 2.17 -2.96
C LYS A 148 2.01 1.68 -3.98
#